data_e8924ef7273b16b1bfac47e829066bbe
#
_entry.id   e8924ef7273b16b1bfac47e829066bbe
#
_cell.length_a   1.000
_cell.length_b   1.000
_cell.length_c   1.000
_cell.angle_alpha   90.00
_cell.angle_beta   90.00
_cell.angle_gamma   90.00
#
_symmetry.space_group_name_H-M   'P 1'
#
loop_
_entity.id
_entity.type
_entity.pdbx_description
1 polymer ?
#
loop_
_entity_poly.entity_id
_entity_poly.type
_entity_poly.pdbx_seq_one_letter_code
_entity_poly.pdbx_strand_id
1 'polypeptide(L)'
;WSRVLGNIPLNGKKGGGGMSSFQALATAIAAQVGTGIIVGVAGAILTGGPGAVFWMWVISFFGMATIYAEATLAQETRIVEPDGTIKGGPVYYITTAFKGKFGKFLAGFFAVAITLALGFMGCMVQSNSIGATMETAFGIPSWVVGVVLIVICAFIFLGGVQRLASVTEKVVPLMACLLYTSPSPRDRTRSR
;
A
#
# COMPACT_ATOMS: atom_id res chain seq x y z
N TRP A 1 4.96 24.73 -2.96
CA TRP A 1 3.70 24.08 -3.32
C TRP A 1 3.48 24.11 -4.84
N SER A 2 3.64 25.25 -5.50
CA SER A 2 3.45 25.37 -6.95
C SER A 2 4.39 24.48 -7.78
N ARG A 3 5.61 24.20 -7.33
CA ARG A 3 6.56 23.31 -8.01
C ARG A 3 6.21 21.83 -7.86
N VAL A 4 5.51 21.45 -6.79
CA VAL A 4 5.12 20.06 -6.55
C VAL A 4 3.83 19.69 -7.29
N LEU A 5 2.86 20.61 -7.34
CA LEU A 5 1.58 20.38 -8.02
C LEU A 5 1.59 20.71 -9.51
N GLY A 6 2.46 21.67 -9.92
CA GLY A 6 2.51 22.13 -11.32
C GLY A 6 3.21 21.18 -12.32
N ASN A 7 3.93 20.18 -11.82
CA ASN A 7 4.67 19.23 -12.66
C ASN A 7 4.19 17.77 -12.55
N ILE A 8 2.98 17.54 -12.08
CA ILE A 8 2.34 16.22 -12.20
C ILE A 8 1.61 16.21 -13.55
N PRO A 9 2.18 15.70 -14.64
CA PRO A 9 1.43 15.52 -15.86
C PRO A 9 0.41 14.40 -15.59
N LEU A 10 -0.84 14.77 -15.45
CA LEU A 10 -1.97 13.84 -15.34
C LEU A 10 -2.09 12.96 -16.60
N ASN A 11 -1.40 13.35 -17.67
CA ASN A 11 -1.33 12.59 -18.92
C ASN A 11 0.10 12.07 -19.11
N GLY A 12 0.30 10.82 -18.68
CA GLY A 12 1.57 10.19 -18.44
C GLY A 12 2.50 10.06 -19.64
N LYS A 13 3.47 10.93 -19.75
CA LYS A 13 4.76 10.50 -20.29
C LYS A 13 5.36 9.53 -19.26
N LYS A 14 5.69 8.31 -19.73
CA LYS A 14 6.42 7.32 -18.94
C LYS A 14 7.63 8.01 -18.31
N GLY A 15 7.60 8.25 -17.03
CA GLY A 15 8.78 8.68 -16.30
C GLY A 15 9.86 7.63 -16.49
N GLY A 16 11.12 7.98 -16.34
CA GLY A 16 12.27 7.11 -16.61
C GLY A 16 12.35 5.77 -15.87
N GLY A 17 11.24 5.25 -15.40
CA GLY A 17 11.05 3.95 -14.73
C GLY A 17 9.93 3.09 -15.30
N GLY A 18 9.35 3.46 -16.45
CA GLY A 18 8.34 2.62 -17.12
C GLY A 18 6.93 2.66 -16.52
N MET A 19 6.71 3.31 -15.36
CA MET A 19 5.39 3.49 -14.73
C MET A 19 4.87 4.91 -14.96
N SER A 20 3.55 5.04 -15.25
CA SER A 20 2.91 6.35 -15.31
C SER A 20 2.68 6.92 -13.91
N SER A 21 2.53 8.25 -13.79
CA SER A 21 2.23 8.90 -12.50
C SER A 21 0.93 8.40 -11.89
N PHE A 22 -0.05 8.06 -12.71
CA PHE A 22 -1.31 7.48 -12.26
C PHE A 22 -1.14 6.05 -11.73
N GLN A 23 -0.32 5.23 -12.40
CA GLN A 23 0.02 3.89 -11.92
C GLN A 23 0.74 3.92 -10.58
N ALA A 24 1.68 4.85 -10.41
CA ALA A 24 2.39 5.04 -9.15
C ALA A 24 1.43 5.46 -8.03
N LEU A 25 0.53 6.41 -8.30
CA LEU A 25 -0.50 6.83 -7.36
C LEU A 25 -1.45 5.69 -6.98
N ALA A 26 -1.96 4.96 -7.96
CA ALA A 26 -2.87 3.83 -7.74
C ALA A 26 -2.20 2.72 -6.91
N THR A 27 -0.93 2.42 -7.19
CA THR A 27 -0.15 1.44 -6.43
C THR A 27 0.08 1.90 -4.98
N ALA A 28 0.37 3.18 -4.76
CA ALA A 28 0.52 3.74 -3.42
C ALA A 28 -0.79 3.68 -2.62
N ILE A 29 -1.93 4.01 -3.24
CA ILE A 29 -3.25 3.90 -2.62
C ILE A 29 -3.58 2.44 -2.29
N ALA A 30 -3.30 1.50 -3.18
CA ALA A 30 -3.52 0.07 -2.94
C ALA A 30 -2.70 -0.46 -1.77
N ALA A 31 -1.47 0.02 -1.60
CA ALA A 31 -0.62 -0.36 -0.49
C ALA A 31 -1.12 0.19 0.86
N GLN A 32 -1.78 1.35 0.84
CA GLN A 32 -2.25 2.03 2.05
C GLN A 32 -3.68 1.67 2.45
N VAL A 33 -4.57 1.43 1.48
CA VAL A 33 -5.98 1.09 1.76
C VAL A 33 -6.12 -0.42 1.87
N GLY A 34 -5.96 -0.93 3.09
CA GLY A 34 -6.13 -2.34 3.40
C GLY A 34 -7.21 -2.59 4.44
N THR A 35 -7.70 -3.83 4.53
CA THR A 35 -8.68 -4.27 5.52
C THR A 35 -8.22 -4.01 6.95
N GLY A 36 -6.92 -4.15 7.23
CA GLY A 36 -6.32 -3.86 8.53
C GLY A 36 -6.47 -2.41 8.96
N ILE A 37 -6.41 -1.45 8.02
CA ILE A 37 -6.61 -0.03 8.33
C ILE A 37 -8.08 0.24 8.65
N ILE A 38 -9.01 -0.31 7.87
CA ILE A 38 -10.45 -0.13 8.09
C ILE A 38 -10.86 -0.70 9.47
N VAL A 39 -10.42 -1.91 9.78
CA VAL A 39 -10.68 -2.54 11.09
C VAL A 39 -9.98 -1.78 12.22
N GLY A 40 -8.75 -1.32 11.99
CA GLY A 40 -7.98 -0.52 12.94
C GLY A 40 -8.66 0.80 13.30
N VAL A 41 -9.20 1.52 12.31
CA VAL A 41 -9.97 2.76 12.55
C VAL A 41 -11.25 2.47 13.32
N ALA A 42 -11.99 1.42 12.95
CA ALA A 42 -13.19 1.01 13.68
C ALA A 42 -12.87 0.64 15.14
N GLY A 43 -11.80 -0.12 15.36
CA GLY A 43 -11.33 -0.46 16.70
C GLY A 43 -10.90 0.76 17.52
N ALA A 44 -10.21 1.71 16.92
CA ALA A 44 -9.81 2.96 17.58
C ALA A 44 -11.02 3.81 18.01
N ILE A 45 -12.07 3.84 17.19
CA ILE A 45 -13.32 4.55 17.53
C ILE A 45 -14.06 3.84 18.67
N LEU A 46 -14.09 2.50 18.64
CA LEU A 46 -14.74 1.71 19.69
C LEU A 46 -14.06 1.85 21.06
N THR A 47 -12.74 1.93 21.08
CA THR A 47 -11.96 2.04 22.33
C THR A 47 -11.73 3.47 22.78
N GLY A 48 -11.47 4.39 21.85
CA GLY A 48 -11.11 5.79 22.13
C GLY A 48 -12.24 6.80 21.91
N GLY A 49 -13.41 6.33 21.44
CA GLY A 49 -14.54 7.21 21.12
C GLY A 49 -14.28 8.11 19.91
N PRO A 50 -15.18 9.08 19.65
CA PRO A 50 -15.07 9.98 18.48
C PRO A 50 -13.83 10.89 18.52
N GLY A 51 -13.24 11.13 19.68
CA GLY A 51 -11.98 11.86 19.84
C GLY A 51 -10.78 11.19 19.18
N ALA A 52 -10.81 9.87 19.01
CA ALA A 52 -9.77 9.13 18.31
C ALA A 52 -9.59 9.62 16.86
N VAL A 53 -10.67 9.94 16.17
CA VAL A 53 -10.64 10.46 14.78
C VAL A 53 -9.90 11.79 14.69
N PHE A 54 -10.11 12.68 15.65
CA PHE A 54 -9.39 13.96 15.72
C PHE A 54 -7.88 13.75 15.86
N TRP A 55 -7.46 12.88 16.77
CA TRP A 55 -6.05 12.58 16.95
C TRP A 55 -5.43 11.87 15.75
N MET A 56 -6.18 11.02 15.06
CA MET A 56 -5.74 10.41 13.81
C MET A 56 -5.46 11.47 12.73
N TRP A 57 -6.29 12.51 12.63
CA TRP A 57 -6.05 13.62 11.70
C TRP A 57 -4.79 14.40 12.05
N VAL A 58 -4.61 14.73 13.33
CA VAL A 58 -3.42 15.44 13.80
C VAL A 58 -2.14 14.65 13.48
N ILE A 59 -2.13 13.35 13.79
CA ILE A 59 -0.97 12.49 13.49
C ILE A 59 -0.75 12.35 11.99
N SER A 60 -1.80 12.24 11.19
CA SER A 60 -1.69 12.15 9.73
C SER A 60 -1.06 13.40 9.13
N PHE A 61 -1.36 14.57 9.67
CA PHE A 61 -0.74 15.81 9.22
C PHE A 61 0.79 15.81 9.43
N PHE A 62 1.25 15.36 10.58
CA PHE A 62 2.70 15.19 10.82
C PHE A 62 3.31 14.04 10.01
N GLY A 63 2.55 12.97 9.80
CA GLY A 63 2.96 11.83 8.99
C GLY A 63 3.23 12.18 7.53
N MET A 64 2.54 13.17 6.98
CA MET A 64 2.80 13.64 5.61
C MET A 64 4.24 14.12 5.41
N ALA A 65 4.80 14.81 6.39
CA ALA A 65 6.19 15.27 6.33
C ALA A 65 7.18 14.09 6.29
N THR A 66 6.92 13.07 7.07
CA THR A 66 7.76 11.85 7.13
C THR A 66 7.72 11.09 5.80
N ILE A 67 6.53 10.88 5.24
CA ILE A 67 6.37 10.19 3.95
C ILE A 67 7.03 10.98 2.82
N TYR A 68 6.92 12.31 2.84
CA TYR A 68 7.57 13.18 1.85
C TYR A 68 9.10 13.06 1.92
N ALA A 69 9.66 13.09 3.11
CA ALA A 69 11.11 12.93 3.32
C ALA A 69 11.58 11.54 2.85
N GLU A 70 10.85 10.49 3.19
CA GLU A 70 11.16 9.12 2.77
C GLU A 70 11.12 8.96 1.25
N ALA A 71 10.07 9.46 0.60
CA ALA A 71 9.93 9.40 -0.85
C ALA A 71 11.04 10.19 -1.58
N THR A 72 11.44 11.35 -1.04
CA THR A 72 12.53 12.15 -1.58
C THR A 72 13.86 11.42 -1.47
N LEU A 73 14.17 10.86 -0.29
CA LEU A 73 15.38 10.07 -0.08
C LEU A 73 15.42 8.84 -0.98
N ALA A 74 14.30 8.14 -1.13
CA ALA A 74 14.20 6.96 -1.99
C ALA A 74 14.45 7.31 -3.48
N GLN A 75 14.02 8.49 -3.94
CA GLN A 75 14.27 8.95 -5.29
C GLN A 75 15.72 9.42 -5.50
N GLU A 76 16.31 10.07 -4.52
CA GLU A 76 17.67 10.60 -4.59
C GLU A 76 18.72 9.47 -4.56
N THR A 77 18.45 8.40 -3.82
CA THR A 77 19.36 7.25 -3.66
C THR A 77 19.05 6.07 -4.59
N ARG A 78 18.14 6.24 -5.55
CA ARG A 78 17.80 5.19 -6.53
C ARG A 78 18.98 4.89 -7.45
N ILE A 79 19.18 3.61 -7.73
CA ILE A 79 20.18 3.12 -8.69
C ILE A 79 19.42 2.67 -9.94
N VAL A 80 19.87 3.16 -11.08
CA VAL A 80 19.36 2.72 -12.40
C VAL A 80 20.38 1.71 -12.94
N GLU A 81 19.96 0.45 -13.09
CA GLU A 81 20.80 -0.57 -13.71
C GLU A 81 20.87 -0.39 -15.24
N PRO A 82 21.90 -0.95 -15.90
CA PRO A 82 22.05 -0.90 -17.35
C PRO A 82 20.84 -1.45 -18.11
N ASP A 83 20.11 -2.36 -17.52
CA ASP A 83 18.88 -2.98 -18.05
C ASP A 83 17.65 -2.07 -17.94
N GLY A 84 17.80 -0.84 -17.43
CA GLY A 84 16.69 0.09 -17.20
C GLY A 84 15.85 -0.21 -15.96
N THR A 85 16.18 -1.21 -15.19
CA THR A 85 15.52 -1.50 -13.90
C THR A 85 15.95 -0.50 -12.85
N ILE A 86 14.97 0.06 -12.14
CA ILE A 86 15.21 1.02 -11.06
C ILE A 86 15.14 0.27 -9.73
N LYS A 87 16.23 0.34 -8.98
CA LYS A 87 16.34 -0.16 -7.62
C LYS A 87 16.47 1.02 -6.66
N GLY A 88 15.65 1.05 -5.62
CA GLY A 88 15.64 2.10 -4.61
C GLY A 88 14.91 1.64 -3.36
N GLY A 89 14.82 2.52 -2.38
CA GLY A 89 14.09 2.28 -1.13
C GLY A 89 14.98 2.30 0.10
N PRO A 90 14.45 1.88 1.28
CA PRO A 90 15.11 2.03 2.57
C PRO A 90 16.50 1.44 2.66
N VAL A 91 16.72 0.28 2.06
CA VAL A 91 18.04 -0.40 2.06
C VAL A 91 19.12 0.47 1.43
N TYR A 92 18.78 1.19 0.35
CA TYR A 92 19.73 2.01 -0.39
C TYR A 92 20.05 3.31 0.34
N TYR A 93 19.09 4.02 0.88
CA TYR A 93 19.41 5.24 1.62
C TYR A 93 20.07 4.95 2.98
N ILE A 94 19.80 3.81 3.63
CA ILE A 94 20.51 3.39 4.83
C ILE A 94 21.99 3.16 4.52
N THR A 95 22.31 2.46 3.43
CA THR A 95 23.71 2.20 3.04
C THR A 95 24.43 3.46 2.57
N THR A 96 23.72 4.44 2.05
CA THR A 96 24.27 5.73 1.65
C THR A 96 24.53 6.63 2.86
N ALA A 97 23.62 6.65 3.83
CA ALA A 97 23.74 7.45 5.05
C ALA A 97 24.80 6.91 6.01
N PHE A 98 24.83 5.60 6.21
CA PHE A 98 25.75 4.93 7.10
C PHE A 98 26.81 4.16 6.30
N LYS A 99 27.96 4.82 6.04
CA LYS A 99 29.08 4.22 5.33
C LYS A 99 29.78 3.18 6.23
N GLY A 100 30.08 2.00 5.68
CA GLY A 100 30.86 0.97 6.35
C GLY A 100 30.09 -0.31 6.69
N LYS A 101 30.69 -1.16 7.54
CA LYS A 101 30.13 -2.47 7.93
C LYS A 101 28.82 -2.32 8.71
N PHE A 102 28.70 -1.28 9.51
CA PHE A 102 27.49 -0.99 10.30
C PHE A 102 26.27 -0.66 9.41
N GLY A 103 26.47 0.16 8.37
CA GLY A 103 25.39 0.47 7.43
C GLY A 103 24.88 -0.75 6.66
N LYS A 104 25.80 -1.64 6.25
CA LYS A 104 25.43 -2.91 5.59
C LYS A 104 24.66 -3.84 6.52
N PHE A 105 25.09 -3.94 7.77
CA PHE A 105 24.38 -4.74 8.78
C PHE A 105 22.96 -4.20 9.02
N LEU A 106 22.85 -2.89 9.22
CA LEU A 106 21.55 -2.24 9.46
C LEU A 106 20.61 -2.40 8.26
N ALA A 107 21.10 -2.23 7.04
CA ALA A 107 20.32 -2.42 5.81
C ALA A 107 19.86 -3.88 5.64
N GLY A 108 20.74 -4.85 5.94
CA GLY A 108 20.41 -6.27 5.92
C GLY A 108 19.37 -6.63 6.98
N PHE A 109 19.53 -6.15 8.20
CA PHE A 109 18.55 -6.34 9.27
C PHE A 109 17.18 -5.75 8.89
N PHE A 110 17.17 -4.53 8.35
CA PHE A 110 15.94 -3.89 7.88
C PHE A 110 15.26 -4.69 6.76
N ALA A 111 16.04 -5.19 5.79
CA ALA A 111 15.51 -5.99 4.69
C ALA A 111 14.83 -7.28 5.19
N VAL A 112 15.45 -7.98 6.14
CA VAL A 112 14.86 -9.18 6.76
C VAL A 112 13.61 -8.82 7.56
N ALA A 113 13.70 -7.78 8.40
CA ALA A 113 12.60 -7.35 9.25
C ALA A 113 11.35 -6.93 8.41
N ILE A 114 11.53 -6.15 7.34
CA ILE A 114 10.43 -5.71 6.49
C ILE A 114 9.83 -6.87 5.67
N THR A 115 10.66 -7.82 5.25
CA THR A 115 10.19 -9.02 4.56
C THR A 115 9.33 -9.88 5.48
N LEU A 116 9.72 -10.06 6.73
CA LEU A 116 8.92 -10.78 7.72
C LEU A 116 7.65 -10.01 8.09
N ALA A 117 7.74 -8.70 8.29
CA ALA A 117 6.60 -7.89 8.70
C ALA A 117 5.54 -7.79 7.60
N LEU A 118 5.91 -7.43 6.38
CA LEU A 118 4.96 -7.24 5.28
C LEU A 118 4.67 -8.55 4.54
N GLY A 119 5.69 -9.36 4.25
CA GLY A 119 5.55 -10.61 3.52
C GLY A 119 4.83 -11.69 4.30
N PHE A 120 5.00 -11.72 5.62
CA PHE A 120 4.36 -12.73 6.48
C PHE A 120 3.14 -12.14 7.22
N MET A 121 3.37 -11.25 8.16
CA MET A 121 2.29 -10.74 9.02
C MET A 121 1.26 -9.92 8.25
N GLY A 122 1.69 -9.01 7.38
CA GLY A 122 0.78 -8.17 6.58
C GLY A 122 -0.10 -9.00 5.65
N CYS A 123 0.48 -9.97 4.94
CA CYS A 123 -0.26 -10.85 4.05
C CYS A 123 -1.25 -11.76 4.80
N MET A 124 -0.88 -12.26 5.99
CA MET A 124 -1.76 -13.09 6.81
C MET A 124 -3.02 -12.36 7.24
N VAL A 125 -2.91 -11.12 7.70
CA VAL A 125 -4.06 -10.29 8.13
C VAL A 125 -5.01 -10.05 6.95
N GLN A 126 -4.47 -9.70 5.79
CA GLN A 126 -5.28 -9.44 4.58
C GLN A 126 -5.99 -10.72 4.10
N SER A 127 -5.26 -11.82 3.99
CA SER A 127 -5.80 -13.10 3.54
C SER A 127 -6.86 -13.64 4.49
N ASN A 128 -6.64 -13.55 5.79
CA ASN A 128 -7.62 -13.95 6.80
C ASN A 128 -8.91 -13.13 6.72
N SER A 129 -8.80 -11.81 6.54
CA SER A 129 -9.97 -10.94 6.41
C SER A 129 -10.80 -11.26 5.16
N ILE A 130 -10.13 -11.55 4.02
CA ILE A 130 -10.82 -11.96 2.79
C ILE A 130 -11.51 -13.32 3.00
N GLY A 131 -10.80 -14.29 3.58
CA GLY A 131 -11.35 -15.62 3.87
C GLY A 131 -12.58 -15.55 4.76
N ALA A 132 -12.50 -14.85 5.89
CA ALA A 132 -13.61 -14.70 6.83
C ALA A 132 -14.81 -13.97 6.20
N THR A 133 -14.57 -12.95 5.38
CA THR A 133 -15.64 -12.23 4.68
C THR A 133 -16.36 -13.11 3.67
N MET A 134 -15.62 -13.91 2.89
CA MET A 134 -16.19 -14.84 1.91
C MET A 134 -16.96 -15.97 2.58
N GLU A 135 -16.47 -16.48 3.70
CA GLU A 135 -17.16 -17.49 4.49
C GLU A 135 -18.49 -16.96 5.04
N THR A 136 -18.48 -15.74 5.56
CA THR A 136 -19.69 -15.10 6.10
C THR A 136 -20.70 -14.73 5.01
N ALA A 137 -20.23 -14.29 3.83
CA ALA A 137 -21.12 -13.79 2.76
C ALA A 137 -21.67 -14.92 1.88
N PHE A 138 -20.86 -15.94 1.59
CA PHE A 138 -21.17 -16.98 0.59
C PHE A 138 -21.12 -18.39 1.16
N GLY A 139 -20.73 -18.59 2.42
CA GLY A 139 -20.55 -19.91 3.02
C GLY A 139 -19.38 -20.72 2.43
N ILE A 140 -18.46 -20.05 1.72
CA ILE A 140 -17.29 -20.71 1.13
C ILE A 140 -16.22 -20.87 2.21
N PRO A 141 -15.71 -22.10 2.45
CA PRO A 141 -14.69 -22.29 3.48
C PRO A 141 -13.40 -21.52 3.17
N SER A 142 -12.83 -20.88 4.19
CA SER A 142 -11.68 -19.97 4.08
C SER A 142 -10.47 -20.57 3.37
N TRP A 143 -10.25 -21.90 3.47
CA TRP A 143 -9.13 -22.56 2.81
C TRP A 143 -9.27 -22.56 1.27
N VAL A 144 -10.50 -22.70 0.74
CA VAL A 144 -10.76 -22.63 -0.71
C VAL A 144 -10.45 -21.24 -1.23
N VAL A 145 -10.90 -20.21 -0.51
CA VAL A 145 -10.59 -18.82 -0.84
C VAL A 145 -9.07 -18.58 -0.83
N GLY A 146 -8.36 -19.14 0.15
CA GLY A 146 -6.89 -19.08 0.22
C GLY A 146 -6.21 -19.68 -1.01
N VAL A 147 -6.63 -20.84 -1.47
CA VAL A 147 -6.08 -21.49 -2.69
C VAL A 147 -6.33 -20.62 -3.93
N VAL A 148 -7.54 -20.09 -4.09
CA VAL A 148 -7.88 -19.19 -5.21
C VAL A 148 -7.01 -17.94 -5.19
N LEU A 149 -6.82 -17.34 -4.02
CA LEU A 149 -5.95 -16.16 -3.85
C LEU A 149 -4.50 -16.47 -4.22
N ILE A 150 -3.96 -17.62 -3.81
CA ILE A 150 -2.60 -18.04 -4.17
C ILE A 150 -2.46 -18.12 -5.70
N VAL A 151 -3.40 -18.73 -6.40
CA VAL A 151 -3.36 -18.86 -7.86
C VAL A 151 -3.40 -17.48 -8.54
N ILE A 152 -4.31 -16.60 -8.11
CA ILE A 152 -4.43 -15.24 -8.65
C ILE A 152 -3.16 -14.43 -8.39
N CYS A 153 -2.64 -14.45 -7.17
CA CYS A 153 -1.43 -13.73 -6.80
C CYS A 153 -0.21 -14.27 -7.57
N ALA A 154 -0.05 -15.59 -7.68
CA ALA A 154 1.04 -16.18 -8.45
C ALA A 154 1.00 -15.72 -9.91
N PHE A 155 -0.18 -15.71 -10.53
CA PHE A 155 -0.34 -15.25 -11.91
C PHE A 155 0.01 -13.76 -12.09
N ILE A 156 -0.30 -12.92 -11.11
CA ILE A 156 0.03 -11.49 -11.14
C ILE A 156 1.53 -11.28 -10.92
N PHE A 157 2.11 -11.91 -9.89
CA PHE A 157 3.51 -11.72 -9.53
C PHE A 157 4.51 -12.29 -10.54
N LEU A 158 4.17 -13.40 -11.23
CA LEU A 158 4.98 -13.93 -12.32
C LEU A 158 5.13 -12.95 -13.49
N GLY A 159 4.22 -11.98 -13.62
CA GLY A 159 4.31 -10.92 -14.62
C GLY A 159 5.17 -9.71 -14.23
N GLY A 160 5.77 -9.71 -13.03
CA GLY A 160 6.65 -8.66 -12.53
C GLY A 160 5.93 -7.36 -12.10
N VAL A 161 6.72 -6.37 -11.70
CA VAL A 161 6.24 -5.09 -11.15
C VAL A 161 5.33 -4.33 -12.11
N GLN A 162 5.60 -4.38 -13.40
CA GLN A 162 4.79 -3.68 -14.42
C GLN A 162 3.38 -4.28 -14.52
N ARG A 163 3.27 -5.60 -14.44
CA ARG A 163 1.97 -6.27 -14.45
C ARG A 163 1.18 -5.98 -13.18
N LEU A 164 1.86 -6.00 -12.04
CA LEU A 164 1.26 -5.60 -10.77
C LEU A 164 0.69 -4.18 -10.84
N ALA A 165 1.47 -3.21 -11.32
CA ALA A 165 1.04 -1.83 -11.48
C ALA A 165 -0.17 -1.68 -12.42
N SER A 166 -0.18 -2.43 -13.52
CA SER A 166 -1.27 -2.39 -14.50
C SER A 166 -2.57 -2.99 -13.96
N VAL A 167 -2.49 -4.05 -13.16
CA VAL A 167 -3.66 -4.64 -12.47
C VAL A 167 -4.18 -3.67 -11.41
N THR A 168 -3.30 -3.10 -10.61
CA THR A 168 -3.64 -2.16 -9.55
C THR A 168 -4.32 -0.91 -10.09
N GLU A 169 -3.84 -0.36 -11.23
CA GLU A 169 -4.43 0.79 -11.91
C GLU A 169 -5.92 0.59 -12.24
N LYS A 170 -6.31 -0.62 -12.57
CA LYS A 170 -7.70 -0.96 -12.92
C LYS A 170 -8.56 -1.30 -11.70
N VAL A 171 -7.98 -2.04 -10.75
CA VAL A 171 -8.71 -2.56 -9.59
C VAL A 171 -8.95 -1.47 -8.54
N VAL A 172 -8.01 -0.55 -8.34
CA VAL A 172 -8.12 0.49 -7.29
C VAL A 172 -9.29 1.45 -7.52
N PRO A 173 -9.54 1.99 -8.71
CA PRO A 173 -10.73 2.80 -8.97
C PRO A 173 -12.04 2.04 -8.72
N LEU A 174 -12.09 0.77 -9.13
CA LEU A 174 -13.25 -0.09 -8.88
C LEU A 174 -13.47 -0.31 -7.38
N MET A 175 -12.41 -0.60 -6.64
CA MET A 175 -12.44 -0.75 -5.18
C MET A 175 -12.93 0.54 -4.50
N ALA A 176 -12.41 1.70 -4.91
CA ALA A 176 -12.82 2.99 -4.38
C ALA A 176 -14.29 3.29 -4.67
N CYS A 177 -14.78 3.00 -5.89
CA CYS A 177 -16.19 3.15 -6.23
C CYS A 177 -17.09 2.24 -5.39
N LEU A 178 -16.73 0.97 -5.21
CA LEU A 178 -17.50 0.04 -4.40
C LEU A 178 -17.53 0.44 -2.92
N LEU A 179 -16.40 0.92 -2.39
CA LEU A 179 -16.31 1.38 -1.02
C LEU A 179 -17.16 2.64 -0.79
N TYR A 180 -17.15 3.57 -1.76
CA TYR A 180 -17.91 4.82 -1.68
C TYR A 180 -19.41 4.62 -1.87
N THR A 181 -19.81 3.71 -2.76
CA THR A 181 -21.21 3.41 -3.05
C THR A 181 -21.84 2.40 -2.09
N SER A 182 -21.03 1.76 -1.22
CA SER A 182 -21.53 0.82 -0.23
C SER A 182 -22.46 1.54 0.75
N PRO A 183 -23.70 1.03 0.97
CA PRO A 183 -24.68 1.71 1.82
C PRO A 183 -24.17 1.83 3.25
N SER A 184 -24.16 3.07 3.74
CA SER A 184 -23.82 3.37 5.13
C SER A 184 -24.87 2.78 6.08
N PRO A 185 -24.52 2.35 7.31
CA PRO A 185 -25.48 1.95 8.33
C PRO A 185 -26.55 3.01 8.61
N ARG A 186 -26.29 4.28 8.35
CA ARG A 186 -27.25 5.39 8.45
C ARG A 186 -28.37 5.30 7.43
N ASP A 187 -28.13 4.75 6.26
CA ASP A 187 -29.15 4.66 5.21
C ASP A 187 -30.20 3.59 5.57
N ARG A 188 -29.81 2.55 6.31
CA ARG A 188 -30.74 1.53 6.81
C ARG A 188 -31.69 2.03 7.92
N THR A 189 -31.26 3.02 8.69
CA THR A 189 -32.11 3.61 9.75
C THR A 189 -33.09 4.65 9.23
N ARG A 190 -32.87 5.17 8.03
CA ARG A 190 -33.76 6.17 7.41
C ARG A 190 -34.90 5.55 6.59
N SER A 191 -34.82 4.26 6.30
CA SER A 191 -35.84 3.51 5.56
C SER A 191 -36.81 2.71 6.47
N ARG A 192 -36.77 2.94 7.77
CA ARG A 192 -37.75 2.47 8.78
C ARG A 192 -38.37 3.66 9.51
#